data_c897041d775bdede0e31b27817fa9b2c
#
_entry.id   c897041d775bdede0e31b27817fa9b2c
#
_cell.length_a   1.000
_cell.length_b   1.000
_cell.length_c   1.000
_cell.angle_alpha   90.00
_cell.angle_beta   90.00
_cell.angle_gamma   90.00
#
_symmetry.space_group_name_H-M   'P 1'
#
loop_
_entity.id
_entity.type
_entity.pdbx_description
1 polymer ?
#
loop_
_entity_poly.entity_id
_entity_poly.type
_entity_poly.pdbx_seq_one_letter_code
_entity_poly.pdbx_strand_id
1 'polypeptide(L)'
;IAMEHTLDSFPDTGDLENLKDNYQKITSVLAGHQIAFWEYDIPTGECNFTDEYFHILGLKEAGIIFRDINDFYRFAHPEDVISYQTTFARMLESETKISQIVVRCVGRQGETIWLEDNFIAYKKNKENGSDKIIAYTANITSRCEKEVQIRQLEERNRKIIEALPEFIFIFDDNFFITDVLMAPDKE
;
A
#
# COMPACT_ATOMS: atom_id res chain seq x y z
N ILE A 1 -41.74 41.64 13.25
CA ILE A 1 -41.41 40.38 12.54
C ILE A 1 -39.94 40.12 12.88
N ALA A 2 -39.72 39.20 13.85
CA ALA A 2 -38.39 38.82 14.31
C ALA A 2 -37.82 37.79 13.35
N MET A 3 -36.63 38.06 12.81
CA MET A 3 -35.77 37.03 12.15
C MET A 3 -35.02 36.32 13.27
N GLU A 4 -35.40 35.08 13.57
CA GLU A 4 -34.60 34.17 14.33
C GLU A 4 -33.43 33.69 13.42
N HIS A 5 -32.23 34.17 13.76
CA HIS A 5 -31.01 33.55 13.29
C HIS A 5 -30.85 32.22 14.04
N THR A 6 -31.06 31.11 13.35
CA THR A 6 -30.62 29.82 13.77
C THR A 6 -29.08 29.83 13.81
N LEU A 7 -28.52 29.97 15.00
CA LEU A 7 -27.13 29.72 15.27
C LEU A 7 -26.92 28.21 15.05
N ASP A 8 -26.17 27.88 13.98
CA ASP A 8 -25.64 26.54 13.78
C ASP A 8 -24.89 26.16 15.05
N SER A 9 -25.41 25.15 15.74
CA SER A 9 -24.83 24.62 16.97
C SER A 9 -23.45 24.05 16.66
N PHE A 10 -22.42 24.62 17.28
CA PHE A 10 -21.11 23.97 17.34
C PHE A 10 -21.28 22.54 17.87
N PRO A 11 -20.56 21.55 17.32
CA PRO A 11 -20.64 20.18 17.82
C PRO A 11 -20.29 20.17 19.31
N ASP A 12 -21.09 19.44 20.08
CA ASP A 12 -20.91 19.30 21.52
C ASP A 12 -19.49 18.79 21.83
N THR A 13 -18.89 19.27 22.92
CA THR A 13 -17.53 18.83 23.33
C THR A 13 -17.40 17.32 23.45
N GLY A 14 -18.49 16.64 23.81
CA GLY A 14 -18.57 15.17 23.86
C GLY A 14 -18.46 14.51 22.48
N ASP A 15 -19.01 15.11 21.46
CA ASP A 15 -18.93 14.60 20.07
C ASP A 15 -17.50 14.73 19.51
N LEU A 16 -16.80 15.81 19.87
CA LEU A 16 -15.40 16.01 19.49
C LEU A 16 -14.44 15.04 20.19
N GLU A 17 -14.67 14.74 21.47
CA GLU A 17 -13.88 13.73 22.19
C GLU A 17 -14.10 12.32 21.64
N ASN A 18 -15.34 11.94 21.40
CA ASN A 18 -15.68 10.66 20.78
C ASN A 18 -15.07 10.52 19.37
N LEU A 19 -15.09 11.60 18.58
CA LEU A 19 -14.49 11.61 17.26
C LEU A 19 -12.96 11.43 17.32
N LYS A 20 -12.30 12.11 18.27
CA LYS A 20 -10.85 11.96 18.50
C LYS A 20 -10.49 10.53 18.94
N ASP A 21 -11.25 9.98 19.88
CA ASP A 21 -11.01 8.62 20.39
C ASP A 21 -11.18 7.57 19.27
N ASN A 22 -12.24 7.69 18.47
CA ASN A 22 -12.46 6.82 17.32
C ASN A 22 -11.35 6.99 16.26
N TYR A 23 -10.92 8.21 15.99
CA TYR A 23 -9.80 8.47 15.07
C TYR A 23 -8.52 7.82 15.58
N GLN A 24 -8.19 7.95 16.86
CA GLN A 24 -7.00 7.33 17.46
C GLN A 24 -7.06 5.81 17.42
N LYS A 25 -8.21 5.20 17.66
CA LYS A 25 -8.40 3.75 17.55
C LYS A 25 -8.16 3.26 16.13
N ILE A 26 -8.77 3.93 15.15
CA ILE A 26 -8.61 3.56 13.75
C ILE A 26 -7.15 3.71 13.32
N THR A 27 -6.50 4.83 13.63
CA THR A 27 -5.09 5.04 13.27
C THR A 27 -4.16 4.05 13.95
N SER A 28 -4.41 3.67 15.20
CA SER A 28 -3.61 2.66 15.89
C SER A 28 -3.72 1.27 15.26
N VAL A 29 -4.92 0.87 14.82
CA VAL A 29 -5.12 -0.40 14.11
C VAL A 29 -4.40 -0.39 12.78
N LEU A 30 -4.51 0.70 12.03
CA LEU A 30 -3.88 0.84 10.72
C LEU A 30 -2.36 0.87 10.81
N ALA A 31 -1.80 1.57 11.81
CA ALA A 31 -0.37 1.57 12.10
C ALA A 31 0.15 0.16 12.41
N GLY A 32 -0.58 -0.62 13.20
CA GLY A 32 -0.24 -2.02 13.47
C GLY A 32 -0.19 -2.92 12.23
N HIS A 33 -0.89 -2.53 11.16
CA HIS A 33 -0.85 -3.21 9.86
C HIS A 33 0.06 -2.53 8.83
N GLN A 34 0.82 -1.51 9.23
CA GLN A 34 1.69 -0.73 8.35
C GLN A 34 0.92 -0.13 7.17
N ILE A 35 -0.25 0.43 7.46
CA ILE A 35 -1.10 1.12 6.49
C ILE A 35 -1.08 2.61 6.82
N ALA A 36 -0.75 3.42 5.84
CA ALA A 36 -0.74 4.87 5.91
C ALA A 36 -1.79 5.48 4.99
N PHE A 37 -2.13 6.75 5.22
CA PHE A 37 -3.02 7.52 4.34
C PHE A 37 -2.33 8.76 3.85
N TRP A 38 -2.77 9.24 2.69
CA TRP A 38 -2.41 10.53 2.17
C TRP A 38 -3.51 11.09 1.26
N GLU A 39 -3.51 12.40 1.14
CA GLU A 39 -4.42 13.14 0.31
C GLU A 39 -3.64 14.00 -0.68
N TYR A 40 -4.19 14.16 -1.87
CA TYR A 40 -3.73 15.09 -2.88
C TYR A 40 -4.84 16.06 -3.22
N ASP A 41 -4.60 17.34 -3.06
CA ASP A 41 -5.51 18.40 -3.44
C ASP A 41 -5.24 18.76 -4.91
N ILE A 42 -6.22 18.49 -5.79
CA ILE A 42 -6.04 18.64 -7.23
C ILE A 42 -5.80 20.11 -7.65
N PRO A 43 -6.58 21.10 -7.13
CA PRO A 43 -6.38 22.50 -7.46
C PRO A 43 -5.03 23.08 -7.02
N THR A 44 -4.53 22.69 -5.86
CA THR A 44 -3.30 23.28 -5.29
C THR A 44 -2.05 22.45 -5.57
N GLY A 45 -2.21 21.16 -5.84
CA GLY A 45 -1.09 20.22 -5.98
C GLY A 45 -0.47 19.81 -4.65
N GLU A 46 -1.04 20.21 -3.52
CA GLU A 46 -0.52 19.89 -2.19
C GLU A 46 -0.85 18.46 -1.80
N CYS A 47 0.10 17.82 -1.11
CA CYS A 47 -0.03 16.50 -0.52
C CYS A 47 -0.02 16.57 1.00
N ASN A 48 -0.93 15.82 1.62
CA ASN A 48 -0.95 15.60 3.06
C ASN A 48 -0.75 14.11 3.35
N PHE A 49 0.38 13.77 3.96
CA PHE A 49 0.72 12.41 4.36
C PHE A 49 0.57 12.24 5.86
N THR A 50 0.04 11.10 6.30
CA THR A 50 0.01 10.78 7.73
C THR A 50 1.41 10.44 8.23
N ASP A 51 1.64 10.60 9.54
CA ASP A 51 2.90 10.26 10.19
C ASP A 51 3.36 8.82 9.92
N GLU A 52 2.40 7.90 9.80
CA GLU A 52 2.67 6.50 9.53
C GLU A 52 3.34 6.28 8.16
N TYR A 53 3.04 7.13 7.18
CA TYR A 53 3.71 7.08 5.88
C TYR A 53 5.23 7.26 6.02
N PHE A 54 5.63 8.27 6.79
CA PHE A 54 7.04 8.54 7.08
C PHE A 54 7.67 7.49 7.99
N HIS A 55 6.87 6.88 8.86
CA HIS A 55 7.33 5.77 9.70
C HIS A 55 7.67 4.53 8.85
N ILE A 56 6.79 4.16 7.93
CA ILE A 56 7.00 3.04 6.99
C ILE A 56 8.31 3.21 6.21
N LEU A 57 8.61 4.42 5.75
CA LEU A 57 9.84 4.73 5.01
C LEU A 57 11.05 4.96 5.90
N GLY A 58 10.91 4.91 7.25
CA GLY A 58 11.99 5.23 8.19
C GLY A 58 12.41 6.71 8.20
N LEU A 59 11.56 7.61 7.69
CA LEU A 59 11.88 9.03 7.51
C LEU A 59 11.38 9.92 8.64
N LYS A 60 10.51 9.43 9.52
CA LYS A 60 9.89 10.24 10.59
C LYS A 60 10.93 10.92 11.49
N GLU A 61 11.93 10.16 11.92
CA GLU A 61 12.99 10.69 12.80
C GLU A 61 13.96 11.66 12.09
N ALA A 62 13.97 11.65 10.75
CA ALA A 62 14.78 12.57 9.96
C ALA A 62 14.11 13.94 9.75
N GLY A 63 12.85 14.11 10.20
CA GLY A 63 12.11 15.34 10.02
C GLY A 63 11.77 15.66 8.56
N ILE A 64 11.78 14.64 7.69
CA ILE A 64 11.46 14.76 6.27
C ILE A 64 9.95 14.83 6.13
N ILE A 65 9.48 15.83 5.39
CA ILE A 65 8.07 16.06 5.10
C ILE A 65 7.92 16.17 3.58
N PHE A 66 6.95 15.48 3.02
CA PHE A 66 6.54 15.64 1.62
C PHE A 66 5.47 16.73 1.53
N ARG A 67 5.66 17.68 0.64
CA ARG A 67 4.72 18.79 0.40
C ARG A 67 3.92 18.59 -0.88
N ASP A 68 4.55 17.94 -1.85
CA ASP A 68 3.95 17.60 -3.13
C ASP A 68 4.36 16.19 -3.55
N ILE A 69 3.78 15.70 -4.63
CA ILE A 69 4.05 14.36 -5.14
C ILE A 69 5.50 14.19 -5.64
N ASN A 70 6.19 15.27 -6.00
CA ASN A 70 7.58 15.17 -6.46
C ASN A 70 8.54 14.86 -5.32
N ASP A 71 8.19 15.27 -4.09
CA ASP A 71 8.98 14.90 -2.92
C ASP A 71 8.97 13.38 -2.72
N PHE A 72 7.82 12.72 -2.95
CA PHE A 72 7.71 11.27 -2.94
C PHE A 72 8.58 10.61 -4.02
N TYR A 73 8.60 11.15 -5.25
CA TYR A 73 9.37 10.55 -6.35
C TYR A 73 10.87 10.44 -6.08
N ARG A 74 11.42 11.24 -5.15
CA ARG A 74 12.83 11.15 -4.74
C ARG A 74 13.15 9.87 -3.97
N PHE A 75 12.14 9.26 -3.37
CA PHE A 75 12.28 8.02 -2.60
C PHE A 75 11.79 6.80 -3.40
N ALA A 76 11.05 7.00 -4.48
CA ALA A 76 10.66 5.93 -5.37
C ALA A 76 11.86 5.40 -6.17
N HIS A 77 11.87 4.09 -6.44
CA HIS A 77 12.89 3.48 -7.28
C HIS A 77 12.83 4.08 -8.69
N PRO A 78 13.98 4.45 -9.30
CA PRO A 78 14.00 5.16 -10.58
C PRO A 78 13.21 4.47 -11.71
N GLU A 79 13.23 3.14 -11.76
CA GLU A 79 12.50 2.37 -12.77
C GLU A 79 10.98 2.45 -12.60
N ASP A 80 10.50 2.72 -11.39
CA ASP A 80 9.06 2.72 -11.08
C ASP A 80 8.44 4.11 -11.21
N VAL A 81 9.25 5.18 -11.20
CA VAL A 81 8.77 6.57 -11.22
C VAL A 81 7.88 6.85 -12.43
N ILE A 82 8.30 6.45 -13.63
CA ILE A 82 7.53 6.73 -14.87
C ILE A 82 6.17 6.01 -14.84
N SER A 83 6.15 4.77 -14.40
CA SER A 83 4.90 3.98 -14.29
C SER A 83 3.96 4.61 -13.26
N TYR A 84 4.49 5.04 -12.13
CA TYR A 84 3.73 5.71 -11.08
C TYR A 84 3.13 7.02 -11.60
N GLN A 85 3.95 7.88 -12.20
CA GLN A 85 3.51 9.15 -12.78
C GLN A 85 2.40 8.97 -13.82
N THR A 86 2.55 7.98 -14.70
CA THR A 86 1.55 7.69 -15.73
C THR A 86 0.22 7.24 -15.12
N THR A 87 0.27 6.41 -14.07
CA THR A 87 -0.94 5.94 -13.38
C THR A 87 -1.60 7.08 -12.61
N PHE A 88 -0.80 7.89 -11.93
CA PHE A 88 -1.29 9.05 -11.20
C PHE A 88 -1.92 10.10 -12.13
N ALA A 89 -1.30 10.40 -13.26
CA ALA A 89 -1.87 11.31 -14.26
C ALA A 89 -3.23 10.81 -14.79
N ARG A 90 -3.35 9.51 -15.09
CA ARG A 90 -4.63 8.91 -15.50
C ARG A 90 -5.71 9.03 -14.43
N MET A 91 -5.33 8.97 -13.15
CA MET A 91 -6.25 9.18 -12.03
C MET A 91 -6.78 10.60 -12.00
N LEU A 92 -5.92 11.60 -12.25
CA LEU A 92 -6.32 13.02 -12.31
C LEU A 92 -7.35 13.29 -13.41
N GLU A 93 -7.26 12.57 -14.53
CA GLU A 93 -8.16 12.71 -15.68
C GLU A 93 -9.48 11.92 -15.52
N SER A 94 -9.52 10.95 -14.62
CA SER A 94 -10.64 10.01 -14.49
C SER A 94 -11.69 10.49 -13.49
N GLU A 95 -12.97 10.47 -13.89
CA GLU A 95 -14.09 10.91 -13.04
C GLU A 95 -14.41 9.99 -11.86
N THR A 96 -14.06 8.73 -11.95
CA THR A 96 -14.27 7.74 -10.85
C THR A 96 -13.55 6.44 -11.17
N LYS A 97 -12.38 6.18 -10.58
CA LYS A 97 -11.87 4.80 -10.55
C LYS A 97 -10.94 4.62 -9.36
N ILE A 98 -11.12 3.50 -8.67
CA ILE A 98 -10.11 2.94 -7.78
C ILE A 98 -8.98 2.47 -8.68
N SER A 99 -7.79 2.95 -8.44
CA SER A 99 -6.56 2.51 -9.09
C SER A 99 -5.60 2.02 -8.03
N GLN A 100 -4.80 1.04 -8.41
CA GLN A 100 -3.79 0.45 -7.55
C GLN A 100 -2.45 0.47 -8.27
N ILE A 101 -1.40 0.76 -7.55
CA ILE A 101 -0.03 0.66 -8.05
C ILE A 101 0.89 0.10 -6.98
N VAL A 102 1.79 -0.77 -7.39
CA VAL A 102 2.90 -1.22 -6.55
C VAL A 102 4.15 -0.46 -6.97
N VAL A 103 4.86 0.07 -6.00
CA VAL A 103 6.07 0.86 -6.20
C VAL A 103 7.14 0.45 -5.21
N ARG A 104 8.36 0.37 -5.68
CA ARG A 104 9.54 0.23 -4.82
C ARG A 104 9.98 1.60 -4.33
N CYS A 105 10.24 1.71 -3.05
CA CYS A 105 10.83 2.89 -2.44
C CYS A 105 12.18 2.54 -1.80
N VAL A 106 13.04 3.53 -1.69
CA VAL A 106 14.31 3.40 -0.97
C VAL A 106 14.13 3.97 0.42
N GLY A 107 14.21 3.12 1.42
CA GLY A 107 14.16 3.50 2.82
C GLY A 107 15.42 4.23 3.26
N ARG A 108 15.42 4.75 4.50
CA ARG A 108 16.52 5.58 5.02
C ARG A 108 17.86 4.86 5.04
N GLN A 109 17.90 3.55 5.24
CA GLN A 109 19.13 2.75 5.31
C GLN A 109 19.53 2.17 3.95
N GLY A 110 18.83 2.55 2.87
CA GLY A 110 19.04 2.05 1.52
C GLY A 110 18.31 0.74 1.22
N GLU A 111 17.47 0.27 2.15
CA GLU A 111 16.66 -0.91 1.96
C GLU A 111 15.53 -0.65 0.94
N THR A 112 15.12 -1.70 0.24
CA THR A 112 13.98 -1.63 -0.66
C THR A 112 12.70 -1.91 0.11
N ILE A 113 11.77 -0.94 0.08
CA ILE A 113 10.45 -1.03 0.68
C ILE A 113 9.42 -1.11 -0.45
N TRP A 114 8.60 -2.15 -0.46
CA TRP A 114 7.52 -2.30 -1.42
C TRP A 114 6.24 -1.69 -0.86
N LEU A 115 5.73 -0.70 -1.54
CA LEU A 115 4.48 -0.03 -1.21
C LEU A 115 3.40 -0.39 -2.22
N GLU A 116 2.19 -0.60 -1.74
CA GLU A 116 0.99 -0.76 -2.54
C GLU A 116 0.08 0.43 -2.26
N ASP A 117 0.01 1.35 -3.22
CA ASP A 117 -0.86 2.52 -3.17
C ASP A 117 -2.21 2.21 -3.81
N ASN A 118 -3.27 2.48 -3.07
CA ASN A 118 -4.65 2.35 -3.51
C ASN A 118 -5.31 3.72 -3.52
N PHE A 119 -5.67 4.20 -4.69
CA PHE A 119 -6.21 5.53 -4.90
C PHE A 119 -7.73 5.49 -5.01
N ILE A 120 -8.37 6.46 -4.38
CA ILE A 120 -9.80 6.72 -4.49
C ILE A 120 -9.97 8.18 -4.86
N ALA A 121 -10.43 8.45 -6.08
CA ALA A 121 -10.77 9.82 -6.46
C ALA A 121 -12.05 10.25 -5.73
N TYR A 122 -11.99 11.34 -5.00
CA TYR A 122 -13.11 11.91 -4.27
C TYR A 122 -13.41 13.32 -4.79
N LYS A 123 -14.55 13.46 -5.46
CA LYS A 123 -15.09 14.78 -5.85
C LYS A 123 -16.04 15.27 -4.78
N LYS A 124 -15.71 16.34 -4.09
CA LYS A 124 -16.61 16.99 -3.15
C LYS A 124 -17.57 17.90 -3.90
N ASN A 125 -18.81 17.95 -3.41
CA ASN A 125 -19.94 18.69 -3.99
C ASN A 125 -19.57 20.09 -4.48
N LYS A 126 -20.19 20.51 -5.57
CA LYS A 126 -19.89 21.67 -6.42
C LYS A 126 -19.91 23.05 -5.75
N GLU A 127 -20.28 23.19 -4.49
CA GLU A 127 -20.48 24.51 -3.90
C GLU A 127 -19.32 25.06 -3.05
N ASN A 128 -18.43 24.22 -2.45
CA ASN A 128 -17.33 24.73 -1.62
C ASN A 128 -16.16 23.74 -1.42
N GLY A 129 -15.92 22.77 -2.26
CA GLY A 129 -14.92 21.76 -1.99
C GLY A 129 -13.90 21.56 -3.10
N SER A 130 -12.64 21.51 -2.74
CA SER A 130 -11.57 21.08 -3.64
C SER A 130 -11.76 19.61 -4.01
N ASP A 131 -11.55 19.27 -5.27
CA ASP A 131 -11.46 17.89 -5.73
C ASP A 131 -10.20 17.29 -5.17
N LYS A 132 -10.33 16.16 -4.48
CA LYS A 132 -9.21 15.46 -3.82
C LYS A 132 -9.06 14.04 -4.30
N ILE A 133 -7.84 13.55 -4.29
CA ILE A 133 -7.54 12.13 -4.30
C ILE A 133 -7.20 11.73 -2.87
N ILE A 134 -7.84 10.67 -2.39
CA ILE A 134 -7.49 10.03 -1.13
C ILE A 134 -6.84 8.70 -1.47
N ALA A 135 -5.70 8.40 -0.85
CA ALA A 135 -5.02 7.15 -1.02
C ALA A 135 -4.71 6.50 0.33
N TYR A 136 -4.69 5.18 0.34
CA TYR A 136 -4.03 4.44 1.40
C TYR A 136 -2.88 3.64 0.82
N THR A 137 -1.80 3.57 1.59
CA THR A 137 -0.57 2.89 1.25
C THR A 137 -0.33 1.76 2.24
N ALA A 138 -0.13 0.55 1.74
CA ALA A 138 0.25 -0.60 2.54
C ALA A 138 1.71 -0.98 2.29
N ASN A 139 2.47 -1.25 3.36
CA ASN A 139 3.79 -1.86 3.23
C ASN A 139 3.62 -3.35 2.96
N ILE A 140 4.01 -3.78 1.76
CA ILE A 140 3.90 -5.17 1.30
C ILE A 140 5.25 -5.88 1.20
N THR A 141 6.31 -5.29 1.77
CA THR A 141 7.68 -5.83 1.68
C THR A 141 7.75 -7.28 2.13
N SER A 142 7.22 -7.59 3.31
CA SER A 142 7.21 -8.97 3.82
C SER A 142 6.42 -9.94 2.94
N ARG A 143 5.36 -9.47 2.26
CA ARG A 143 4.61 -10.29 1.30
C ARG A 143 5.46 -10.60 0.09
N CYS A 144 6.09 -9.60 -0.50
CA CYS A 144 6.96 -9.76 -1.66
C CYS A 144 8.17 -10.66 -1.36
N GLU A 145 8.79 -10.49 -0.20
CA GLU A 145 9.92 -11.34 0.23
C GLU A 145 9.52 -12.81 0.37
N LYS A 146 8.38 -13.08 0.99
CA LYS A 146 7.84 -14.44 1.12
C LYS A 146 7.53 -15.08 -0.24
N GLU A 147 6.94 -14.33 -1.15
CA GLU A 147 6.65 -14.82 -2.51
C GLU A 147 7.93 -15.17 -3.27
N VAL A 148 8.98 -14.36 -3.13
CA VAL A 148 10.31 -14.68 -3.71
C VAL A 148 10.90 -15.93 -3.09
N GLN A 149 10.83 -16.08 -1.77
CA GLN A 149 11.34 -17.27 -1.07
C GLN A 149 10.59 -18.53 -1.50
N ILE A 150 9.26 -18.48 -1.58
CA ILE A 150 8.44 -19.60 -2.05
C ILE A 150 8.88 -20.02 -3.45
N ARG A 151 8.98 -19.06 -4.38
CA ARG A 151 9.41 -19.32 -5.76
C ARG A 151 10.80 -19.96 -5.82
N GLN A 152 11.74 -19.47 -5.02
CA GLN A 152 13.09 -20.05 -4.96
C GLN A 152 13.08 -21.49 -4.42
N LEU A 153 12.25 -21.78 -3.43
CA LEU A 153 12.08 -23.14 -2.90
C LEU A 153 11.45 -24.07 -3.94
N GLU A 154 10.44 -23.63 -4.65
CA GLU A 154 9.80 -24.39 -5.73
C GLU A 154 10.78 -24.70 -6.87
N GLU A 155 11.56 -23.70 -7.31
CA GLU A 155 12.59 -23.90 -8.32
C GLU A 155 13.68 -24.88 -7.85
N ARG A 156 14.10 -24.75 -6.59
CA ARG A 156 15.06 -25.67 -6.01
C ARG A 156 14.51 -27.09 -5.95
N ASN A 157 13.28 -27.27 -5.49
CA ASN A 157 12.62 -28.57 -5.42
C ASN A 157 12.49 -29.19 -6.82
N ARG A 158 12.08 -28.39 -7.80
CA ARG A 158 12.00 -28.85 -9.19
C ARG A 158 13.36 -29.34 -9.71
N LYS A 159 14.44 -28.59 -9.50
CA LYS A 159 15.80 -29.00 -9.90
C LYS A 159 16.25 -30.26 -9.20
N ILE A 160 15.87 -30.47 -7.94
CA ILE A 160 16.18 -31.73 -7.21
C ILE A 160 15.42 -32.89 -7.86
N ILE A 161 14.13 -32.75 -8.14
CA ILE A 161 13.30 -33.76 -8.78
C ILE A 161 13.85 -34.12 -10.16
N GLU A 162 14.23 -33.12 -10.97
CA GLU A 162 14.83 -33.31 -12.30
C GLU A 162 16.20 -34.00 -12.27
N ALA A 163 16.91 -33.90 -11.14
CA ALA A 163 18.22 -34.52 -10.97
C ALA A 163 18.17 -35.96 -10.39
N LEU A 164 16.98 -36.36 -9.90
CA LEU A 164 16.81 -37.71 -9.31
C LEU A 164 16.47 -38.75 -10.38
N PRO A 165 16.77 -40.07 -10.12
CA PRO A 165 16.44 -41.12 -11.08
C PRO A 165 14.93 -41.32 -11.23
N GLU A 166 14.55 -41.95 -12.31
CA GLU A 166 13.24 -42.05 -12.99
C GLU A 166 11.96 -42.05 -12.15
N PHE A 167 11.99 -42.54 -10.88
CA PHE A 167 10.79 -42.61 -10.03
C PHE A 167 11.09 -42.23 -8.58
N ILE A 168 10.23 -41.39 -7.98
CA ILE A 168 10.20 -41.10 -6.55
C ILE A 168 8.84 -41.52 -6.01
N PHE A 169 8.84 -42.41 -5.05
CA PHE A 169 7.63 -42.84 -4.36
C PHE A 169 7.53 -42.10 -3.03
N ILE A 170 6.39 -41.50 -2.76
CA ILE A 170 6.07 -40.84 -1.49
C ILE A 170 5.16 -41.78 -0.71
N PHE A 171 5.50 -42.06 0.54
CA PHE A 171 4.74 -42.95 1.41
C PHE A 171 4.16 -42.18 2.59
N ASP A 172 3.00 -42.62 3.08
CA ASP A 172 2.45 -42.17 4.36
C ASP A 172 3.12 -42.88 5.55
N ASP A 173 2.70 -42.55 6.77
CA ASP A 173 3.19 -43.14 8.01
C ASP A 173 2.87 -44.64 8.14
N ASN A 174 1.98 -45.18 7.30
CA ASN A 174 1.61 -46.59 7.22
C ASN A 174 2.29 -47.36 6.06
N PHE A 175 3.26 -46.69 5.39
CA PHE A 175 3.97 -47.22 4.22
C PHE A 175 3.11 -47.44 2.97
N PHE A 176 1.97 -46.73 2.84
CA PHE A 176 1.23 -46.72 1.60
C PHE A 176 1.75 -45.59 0.69
N ILE A 177 1.86 -45.90 -0.60
CA ILE A 177 2.26 -44.89 -1.60
C ILE A 177 1.15 -43.84 -1.69
N THR A 178 1.47 -42.59 -1.39
CA THR A 178 0.57 -41.46 -1.50
C THR A 178 0.79 -40.68 -2.78
N ASP A 179 2.00 -40.75 -3.35
CA ASP A 179 2.31 -40.06 -4.61
C ASP A 179 3.49 -40.72 -5.32
N VAL A 180 3.57 -40.53 -6.65
CA VAL A 180 4.65 -40.98 -7.50
C VAL A 180 5.07 -39.85 -8.43
N LEU A 181 6.29 -39.36 -8.24
CA LEU A 181 6.87 -38.35 -9.12
C LEU A 181 7.74 -39.03 -10.18
N MET A 182 7.51 -38.71 -11.45
CA MET A 182 8.32 -39.15 -12.57
C MET A 182 9.24 -38.02 -13.01
N ALA A 183 10.51 -38.30 -13.24
CA ALA A 183 11.38 -37.37 -13.91
C ALA A 183 10.86 -37.14 -15.35
N PRO A 184 10.88 -35.89 -15.86
CA PRO A 184 10.53 -35.67 -17.26
C PRO A 184 11.47 -36.45 -18.16
N ASP A 185 10.90 -37.13 -19.17
CA ASP A 185 11.66 -37.87 -20.17
C ASP A 185 12.77 -36.97 -20.74
N LYS A 186 14.00 -37.41 -20.63
CA LYS A 186 15.12 -36.73 -21.30
C LYS A 186 15.06 -37.15 -22.76
N GLU A 187 14.50 -36.24 -23.63
CA GLU A 187 14.74 -36.33 -25.07
C GLU A 187 16.20 -36.09 -25.42
#